data_1d2c653aab7295680330aea7a589126d
#
_entry.id   1d2c653aab7295680330aea7a589126d
#
_cell.length_a   1.000
_cell.length_b   1.000
_cell.length_c   1.000
_cell.angle_alpha   90.00
_cell.angle_beta   90.00
_cell.angle_gamma   90.00
#
_symmetry.space_group_name_H-M   'P 1'
#
loop_
_entity.id
_entity.type
_entity.pdbx_description
1 polymer ?
#
loop_
_entity_poly.entity_id
_entity_poly.type
_entity_poly.pdbx_seq_one_letter_code
_entity_poly.pdbx_strand_id
1 'polypeptide(L)'
;ISDFELHDGFSHFMVIDEHLRHRQAGRTVQRILEIETYCMMALLAFPVAKEISRFLGEREKELSALMDQMSIAGTPEDERKLLARLTKLAAEVEESVTRTAYRFSAAAAYYRLVQQRVDDLREQRLTGFPPIREFMERRLAPAMGTCSSISGRQADLSTRIARKSALLRTRVDIELERQNQELLVQMNRRARLQLRLQETVEGLSVVAITYYASQLVQY
;
A
#
# COMPACT_ATOMS: atom_id res chain seq x y z
N ILE A 1 -12.20 33.17 -21.92
CA ILE A 1 -12.15 31.77 -21.45
C ILE A 1 -13.45 31.56 -20.67
N SER A 2 -14.38 30.84 -21.25
CA SER A 2 -15.55 30.38 -20.51
C SER A 2 -15.06 29.41 -19.46
N ASP A 3 -15.38 29.59 -18.25
CA ASP A 3 -15.06 28.87 -16.99
C ASP A 3 -15.00 27.32 -17.08
N PHE A 4 -14.43 26.73 -18.15
CA PHE A 4 -14.55 25.36 -18.62
C PHE A 4 -16.01 24.93 -18.87
N GLU A 5 -16.93 25.87 -19.05
CA GLU A 5 -18.25 25.56 -19.54
C GLU A 5 -18.14 25.14 -21.01
N LEU A 6 -18.59 23.92 -21.25
CA LEU A 6 -18.69 23.38 -22.60
C LEU A 6 -19.99 23.90 -23.22
N HIS A 7 -19.88 24.70 -24.27
CA HIS A 7 -21.02 25.00 -25.12
C HIS A 7 -21.05 24.00 -26.27
N ASP A 8 -22.12 23.24 -26.40
CA ASP A 8 -22.28 22.17 -27.39
C ASP A 8 -21.15 21.11 -27.36
N GLY A 9 -20.53 20.89 -26.18
CA GLY A 9 -19.43 19.94 -26.02
C GLY A 9 -18.05 20.48 -26.40
N PHE A 10 -17.91 21.79 -26.65
CA PHE A 10 -16.65 22.43 -27.05
C PHE A 10 -16.28 23.58 -26.11
N SER A 11 -14.97 23.71 -25.84
CA SER A 11 -14.41 24.90 -25.21
C SER A 11 -14.24 26.01 -26.25
N HIS A 12 -14.67 27.21 -25.95
CA HIS A 12 -14.57 28.35 -26.84
C HIS A 12 -13.51 29.34 -26.37
N PHE A 13 -12.59 29.70 -27.28
CA PHE A 13 -11.56 30.70 -27.02
C PHE A 13 -11.71 31.83 -28.01
N MET A 14 -11.67 33.08 -27.54
CA MET A 14 -11.58 34.27 -28.38
C MET A 14 -10.23 34.92 -28.17
N VAL A 15 -9.46 35.04 -29.24
CA VAL A 15 -8.17 35.72 -29.25
C VAL A 15 -8.30 37.00 -30.08
N ILE A 16 -8.09 38.15 -29.45
CA ILE A 16 -8.09 39.44 -30.12
C ILE A 16 -6.63 39.82 -30.37
N ASP A 17 -6.26 39.97 -31.65
CA ASP A 17 -4.92 40.31 -32.07
C ASP A 17 -4.84 41.83 -32.37
N GLU A 18 -4.03 42.55 -31.58
CA GLU A 18 -3.76 43.94 -31.79
C GLU A 18 -2.40 44.18 -32.48
N HIS A 19 -1.38 43.40 -32.15
CA HIS A 19 0.01 43.65 -32.60
C HIS A 19 0.86 42.37 -32.76
N LEU A 20 0.27 41.19 -32.86
CA LEU A 20 1.00 39.93 -33.02
C LEU A 20 1.53 39.74 -34.44
N ARG A 21 2.80 39.35 -34.60
CA ARG A 21 3.29 38.85 -35.89
C ARG A 21 2.65 37.48 -36.17
N HIS A 22 2.40 37.12 -37.43
CA HIS A 22 1.74 35.87 -37.83
C HIS A 22 2.29 34.60 -37.13
N ARG A 23 3.61 34.49 -36.98
CA ARG A 23 4.24 33.37 -36.27
C ARG A 23 4.02 33.40 -34.75
N GLN A 24 3.80 34.57 -34.16
CA GLN A 24 3.49 34.72 -32.74
C GLN A 24 2.03 34.36 -32.48
N ALA A 25 1.11 34.81 -33.32
CA ALA A 25 -0.31 34.46 -33.22
C ALA A 25 -0.52 32.94 -33.24
N GLY A 26 0.07 32.22 -34.21
CA GLY A 26 -0.01 30.79 -34.29
C GLY A 26 0.53 30.08 -33.05
N ARG A 27 1.68 30.49 -32.51
CA ARG A 27 2.25 29.92 -31.26
C ARG A 27 1.41 30.21 -30.03
N THR A 28 0.78 31.37 -29.95
CA THR A 28 -0.10 31.72 -28.83
C THR A 28 -1.36 30.86 -28.84
N VAL A 29 -2.00 30.73 -30.01
CA VAL A 29 -3.16 29.83 -30.16
C VAL A 29 -2.79 28.38 -29.82
N GLN A 30 -1.66 27.87 -30.33
CA GLN A 30 -1.18 26.54 -30.00
C GLN A 30 -1.01 26.34 -28.49
N ARG A 31 -0.38 27.28 -27.78
CA ARG A 31 -0.19 27.22 -26.33
C ARG A 31 -1.51 27.19 -25.57
N ILE A 32 -2.50 27.96 -25.97
CA ILE A 32 -3.83 27.96 -25.35
C ILE A 32 -4.49 26.59 -25.52
N LEU A 33 -4.43 26.02 -26.73
CA LEU A 33 -4.97 24.68 -27.00
C LEU A 33 -4.21 23.58 -26.24
N GLU A 34 -2.89 23.70 -26.11
CA GLU A 34 -2.08 22.79 -25.30
C GLU A 34 -2.44 22.87 -23.81
N ILE A 35 -2.65 24.07 -23.27
CA ILE A 35 -3.10 24.27 -21.88
C ILE A 35 -4.42 23.54 -21.65
N GLU A 36 -5.42 23.75 -22.52
CA GLU A 36 -6.72 23.09 -22.41
C GLU A 36 -6.58 21.57 -22.45
N THR A 37 -5.87 21.07 -23.46
CA THR A 37 -5.64 19.63 -23.62
C THR A 37 -4.98 19.02 -22.39
N TYR A 38 -3.92 19.63 -21.88
CA TYR A 38 -3.20 19.11 -20.72
C TYR A 38 -4.00 19.24 -19.43
N CYS A 39 -4.84 20.28 -19.29
CA CYS A 39 -5.80 20.40 -18.20
C CYS A 39 -6.79 19.23 -18.19
N MET A 40 -7.39 18.94 -19.32
CA MET A 40 -8.33 17.83 -19.44
C MET A 40 -7.66 16.49 -19.13
N MET A 41 -6.46 16.26 -19.65
CA MET A 41 -5.68 15.04 -19.36
C MET A 41 -5.32 14.91 -17.88
N ALA A 42 -4.96 16.00 -17.22
CA ALA A 42 -4.67 16.01 -15.78
C ALA A 42 -5.93 15.69 -14.95
N LEU A 43 -7.08 16.29 -15.32
CA LEU A 43 -8.34 16.13 -14.62
C LEU A 43 -8.91 14.70 -14.70
N LEU A 44 -8.51 13.86 -15.67
CA LEU A 44 -8.91 12.46 -15.75
C LEU A 44 -8.54 11.63 -14.50
N ALA A 45 -7.57 12.09 -13.71
CA ALA A 45 -7.19 11.43 -12.47
C ALA A 45 -8.13 11.77 -11.30
N PHE A 46 -8.83 12.90 -11.35
CA PHE A 46 -9.62 13.39 -10.23
C PHE A 46 -10.81 12.49 -9.83
N PRO A 47 -11.62 11.97 -10.77
CA PRO A 47 -12.67 10.99 -10.43
C PRO A 47 -12.09 9.74 -9.76
N VAL A 48 -10.95 9.26 -10.25
CA VAL A 48 -10.26 8.10 -9.67
C VAL A 48 -9.78 8.42 -8.25
N ALA A 49 -9.22 9.61 -8.02
CA ALA A 49 -8.82 10.04 -6.68
C ALA A 49 -10.00 10.04 -5.69
N LYS A 50 -11.19 10.46 -6.12
CA LYS A 50 -12.41 10.41 -5.30
C LYS A 50 -12.84 8.98 -4.95
N GLU A 51 -12.77 8.06 -5.92
CA GLU A 51 -13.05 6.63 -5.72
C GLU A 51 -12.09 6.03 -4.69
N ILE A 52 -10.78 6.22 -4.92
CA ILE A 52 -9.72 5.70 -4.05
C ILE A 52 -9.79 6.33 -2.65
N SER A 53 -10.17 7.59 -2.52
CA SER A 53 -10.34 8.23 -1.21
C SER A 53 -11.35 7.50 -0.33
N ARG A 54 -12.46 7.03 -0.89
CA ARG A 54 -13.47 6.23 -0.17
C ARG A 54 -12.91 4.86 0.21
N PHE A 55 -12.29 4.18 -0.74
CA PHE A 55 -11.63 2.89 -0.51
C PHE A 55 -10.61 2.97 0.62
N LEU A 56 -9.71 3.97 0.60
CA LEU A 56 -8.71 4.16 1.65
C LEU A 56 -9.34 4.40 3.01
N GLY A 57 -10.42 5.18 3.09
CA GLY A 57 -11.12 5.42 4.35
C GLY A 57 -11.66 4.14 4.99
N GLU A 58 -12.15 3.18 4.18
CA GLU A 58 -12.59 1.86 4.65
C GLU A 58 -11.39 1.01 5.11
N ARG A 59 -10.32 0.97 4.33
CA ARG A 59 -9.11 0.19 4.66
C ARG A 59 -8.38 0.73 5.89
N GLU A 60 -8.35 2.03 6.09
CA GLU A 60 -7.80 2.67 7.30
C GLU A 60 -8.60 2.28 8.55
N LYS A 61 -9.94 2.25 8.46
CA LYS A 61 -10.80 1.77 9.57
C LYS A 61 -10.56 0.29 9.86
N GLU A 62 -10.45 -0.53 8.81
CA GLU A 62 -10.15 -1.95 8.96
C GLU A 62 -8.79 -2.18 9.63
N LEU A 63 -7.74 -1.45 9.22
CA LEU A 63 -6.44 -1.50 9.87
C LEU A 63 -6.53 -1.12 11.35
N SER A 64 -7.28 -0.07 11.69
CA SER A 64 -7.49 0.34 13.09
C SER A 64 -8.15 -0.78 13.90
N ALA A 65 -9.22 -1.39 13.39
CA ALA A 65 -9.91 -2.48 14.06
C ALA A 65 -8.99 -3.73 14.25
N LEU A 66 -8.13 -4.03 13.27
CA LEU A 66 -7.15 -5.10 13.39
C LEU A 66 -6.10 -4.78 14.46
N MET A 67 -5.69 -3.52 14.60
CA MET A 67 -4.75 -3.10 15.64
C MET A 67 -5.36 -3.21 17.04
N ASP A 68 -6.63 -2.85 17.20
CA ASP A 68 -7.34 -3.02 18.47
C ASP A 68 -7.43 -4.50 18.84
N GLN A 69 -7.77 -5.38 17.90
CA GLN A 69 -7.78 -6.83 18.10
C GLN A 69 -6.39 -7.39 18.45
N MET A 70 -5.33 -6.87 17.83
CA MET A 70 -3.94 -7.28 18.12
C MET A 70 -3.50 -6.94 19.54
N SER A 71 -4.06 -5.90 20.17
CA SER A 71 -3.78 -5.55 21.56
C SER A 71 -4.43 -6.50 22.57
N ILE A 72 -5.49 -7.19 22.17
CA ILE A 72 -6.31 -8.08 23.00
C ILE A 72 -5.99 -9.56 22.72
N ALA A 73 -5.40 -9.86 21.55
CA ALA A 73 -5.06 -11.21 21.14
C ALA A 73 -4.12 -11.86 22.16
N GLY A 74 -4.59 -12.94 22.77
CA GLY A 74 -3.85 -13.69 23.79
C GLY A 74 -3.46 -15.10 23.35
N THR A 75 -3.87 -15.54 22.16
CA THR A 75 -3.57 -16.88 21.65
C THR A 75 -2.78 -16.85 20.36
N PRO A 76 -1.87 -17.81 20.14
CA PRO A 76 -1.11 -17.90 18.88
C PRO A 76 -2.01 -18.07 17.64
N GLU A 77 -3.15 -18.70 17.81
CA GLU A 77 -4.12 -18.90 16.74
C GLU A 77 -4.78 -17.56 16.32
N ASP A 78 -5.09 -16.69 17.27
CA ASP A 78 -5.63 -15.36 16.99
C ASP A 78 -4.60 -14.49 16.26
N GLU A 79 -3.34 -14.56 16.66
CA GLU A 79 -2.25 -13.83 16.00
C GLU A 79 -2.07 -14.30 14.53
N ARG A 80 -2.15 -15.60 14.26
CA ARG A 80 -2.12 -16.15 12.89
C ARG A 80 -3.29 -15.66 12.03
N LYS A 81 -4.51 -15.62 12.58
CA LYS A 81 -5.69 -15.09 11.89
C LYS A 81 -5.55 -13.61 11.60
N LEU A 82 -5.03 -12.83 12.54
CA LEU A 82 -4.76 -11.41 12.34
C LEU A 82 -3.69 -11.18 11.27
N LEU A 83 -2.62 -11.98 11.25
CA LEU A 83 -1.58 -11.91 10.23
C LEU A 83 -2.15 -12.20 8.83
N ALA A 84 -2.99 -13.20 8.68
CA ALA A 84 -3.65 -13.52 7.42
C ALA A 84 -4.54 -12.36 6.93
N ARG A 85 -5.29 -11.72 7.84
CA ARG A 85 -6.12 -10.55 7.51
C ARG A 85 -5.28 -9.33 7.12
N LEU A 86 -4.18 -9.06 7.84
CA LEU A 86 -3.24 -7.99 7.47
C LEU A 86 -2.59 -8.23 6.11
N THR A 87 -2.24 -9.48 5.81
CA THR A 87 -1.68 -9.85 4.50
C THR A 87 -2.68 -9.61 3.36
N LYS A 88 -3.95 -9.95 3.59
CA LYS A 88 -5.03 -9.67 2.63
C LYS A 88 -5.21 -8.17 2.42
N LEU A 89 -5.27 -7.40 3.52
CA LEU A 89 -5.39 -5.94 3.47
C LEU A 89 -4.21 -5.30 2.73
N ALA A 90 -2.99 -5.80 2.96
CA ALA A 90 -1.80 -5.37 2.23
C ALA A 90 -1.95 -5.58 0.72
N ALA A 91 -2.39 -6.77 0.30
CA ALA A 91 -2.58 -7.10 -1.11
C ALA A 91 -3.62 -6.17 -1.78
N GLU A 92 -4.74 -5.89 -1.12
CA GLU A 92 -5.80 -5.01 -1.63
C GLU A 92 -5.30 -3.56 -1.79
N VAL A 93 -4.50 -3.06 -0.84
CA VAL A 93 -3.92 -1.71 -0.92
C VAL A 93 -2.86 -1.64 -2.01
N GLU A 94 -1.97 -2.62 -2.13
CA GLU A 94 -0.95 -2.68 -3.19
C GLU A 94 -1.57 -2.79 -4.58
N GLU A 95 -2.64 -3.56 -4.75
CA GLU A 95 -3.41 -3.61 -5.99
C GLU A 95 -3.96 -2.22 -6.35
N SER A 96 -4.51 -1.50 -5.37
CA SER A 96 -5.02 -0.14 -5.59
C SER A 96 -3.90 0.83 -6.01
N VAL A 97 -2.72 0.74 -5.38
CA VAL A 97 -1.53 1.54 -5.74
C VAL A 97 -1.12 1.26 -7.19
N THR A 98 -0.95 -0.01 -7.53
CA THR A 98 -0.53 -0.44 -8.87
C THR A 98 -1.50 0.04 -9.94
N ARG A 99 -2.81 -0.11 -9.71
CA ARG A 99 -3.88 0.31 -10.63
C ARG A 99 -3.87 1.81 -10.91
N THR A 100 -3.49 2.63 -9.93
CA THR A 100 -3.61 4.10 -10.02
C THR A 100 -2.29 4.84 -10.22
N ALA A 101 -1.14 4.23 -9.96
CA ALA A 101 0.19 4.85 -10.02
C ALA A 101 0.46 5.57 -11.35
N TYR A 102 0.21 4.89 -12.47
CA TYR A 102 0.40 5.47 -13.80
C TYR A 102 -0.47 6.72 -14.01
N ARG A 103 -1.76 6.65 -13.61
CA ARG A 103 -2.71 7.75 -13.80
C ARG A 103 -2.36 8.97 -12.97
N PHE A 104 -1.98 8.79 -11.71
CA PHE A 104 -1.56 9.90 -10.84
C PHE A 104 -0.23 10.50 -11.29
N SER A 105 0.72 9.69 -11.72
CA SER A 105 1.99 10.13 -12.27
C SER A 105 1.78 10.93 -13.58
N ALA A 106 0.95 10.44 -14.49
CA ALA A 106 0.61 11.13 -15.72
C ALA A 106 -0.09 12.47 -15.44
N ALA A 107 -1.06 12.51 -14.53
CA ALA A 107 -1.75 13.74 -14.15
C ALA A 107 -0.79 14.79 -13.59
N ALA A 108 0.16 14.39 -12.74
CA ALA A 108 1.19 15.28 -12.23
C ALA A 108 2.11 15.81 -13.33
N ALA A 109 2.43 14.99 -14.33
CA ALA A 109 3.23 15.41 -15.49
C ALA A 109 2.46 16.43 -16.36
N TYR A 110 1.20 16.15 -16.67
CA TYR A 110 0.37 17.10 -17.42
C TYR A 110 0.14 18.42 -16.67
N TYR A 111 -0.04 18.37 -15.36
CA TYR A 111 -0.15 19.59 -14.55
C TYR A 111 1.10 20.47 -14.64
N ARG A 112 2.30 19.86 -14.59
CA ARG A 112 3.55 20.61 -14.81
C ARG A 112 3.63 21.24 -16.21
N LEU A 113 3.15 20.51 -17.24
CA LEU A 113 3.09 21.08 -18.60
C LEU A 113 2.13 22.26 -18.67
N VAL A 114 0.97 22.20 -18.00
CA VAL A 114 0.04 23.36 -17.90
C VAL A 114 0.77 24.55 -17.30
N GLN A 115 1.41 24.38 -16.15
CA GLN A 115 2.16 25.47 -15.49
C GLN A 115 3.22 26.06 -16.42
N GLN A 116 4.00 25.22 -17.09
CA GLN A 116 5.02 25.66 -18.04
C GLN A 116 4.42 26.44 -19.21
N ARG A 117 3.29 25.97 -19.78
CA ARG A 117 2.64 26.66 -20.89
C ARG A 117 2.04 28.02 -20.48
N VAL A 118 1.50 28.11 -19.27
CA VAL A 118 1.02 29.36 -18.68
C VAL A 118 2.20 30.34 -18.49
N ASP A 119 3.35 29.86 -17.99
CA ASP A 119 4.57 30.67 -17.86
C ASP A 119 5.06 31.18 -19.24
N ASP A 120 5.03 30.33 -20.26
CA ASP A 120 5.41 30.68 -21.64
C ASP A 120 4.54 31.76 -22.27
N LEU A 121 3.28 31.94 -21.83
CA LEU A 121 2.40 33.01 -22.31
C LEU A 121 2.87 34.38 -21.87
N ARG A 122 3.64 34.50 -20.78
CA ARG A 122 4.13 35.75 -20.21
C ARG A 122 3.00 36.75 -19.99
N GLU A 123 1.93 36.30 -19.34
CA GLU A 123 0.73 37.11 -19.11
C GLU A 123 1.03 38.40 -18.38
N GLN A 124 0.35 39.46 -18.82
CA GLN A 124 0.30 40.74 -18.11
C GLN A 124 -1.11 40.91 -17.52
N ARG A 125 -1.17 41.36 -16.27
CA ARG A 125 -2.44 41.56 -15.58
C ARG A 125 -3.18 42.77 -16.18
N LEU A 126 -4.39 42.53 -16.66
CA LEU A 126 -5.32 43.57 -17.07
C LEU A 126 -6.30 43.84 -15.91
N THR A 127 -6.59 45.14 -15.67
CA THR A 127 -7.54 45.56 -14.64
C THR A 127 -8.92 45.00 -14.95
N GLY A 128 -9.53 44.28 -13.99
CA GLY A 128 -10.86 43.69 -14.15
C GLY A 128 -10.90 42.27 -14.75
N PHE A 129 -9.76 41.74 -15.21
CA PHE A 129 -9.70 40.37 -15.77
C PHE A 129 -8.67 39.51 -15.02
N PRO A 130 -9.05 38.33 -14.52
CA PRO A 130 -8.09 37.42 -13.92
C PRO A 130 -7.19 36.80 -15.01
N PRO A 131 -5.87 36.69 -14.78
CA PRO A 131 -4.98 36.00 -15.68
C PRO A 131 -5.26 34.49 -15.69
N ILE A 132 -4.86 33.82 -16.78
CA ILE A 132 -5.02 32.34 -16.91
C ILE A 132 -4.34 31.63 -15.74
N ARG A 133 -3.19 32.09 -15.27
CA ARG A 133 -2.50 31.55 -14.11
C ARG A 133 -3.41 31.51 -12.87
N GLU A 134 -4.00 32.63 -12.50
CA GLU A 134 -4.87 32.72 -11.33
C GLU A 134 -6.11 31.84 -11.47
N PHE A 135 -6.63 31.72 -12.68
CA PHE A 135 -7.72 30.81 -12.98
C PHE A 135 -7.32 29.33 -12.80
N MET A 136 -6.15 28.92 -13.30
CA MET A 136 -5.64 27.56 -13.15
C MET A 136 -5.33 27.22 -11.69
N GLU A 137 -4.77 28.15 -10.93
CA GLU A 137 -4.50 27.98 -9.49
C GLU A 137 -5.79 27.76 -8.70
N ARG A 138 -6.87 28.44 -9.05
CA ARG A 138 -8.16 28.25 -8.35
C ARG A 138 -8.90 26.98 -8.74
N ARG A 139 -8.80 26.53 -9.97
CA ARG A 139 -9.60 25.42 -10.51
C ARG A 139 -8.85 24.10 -10.58
N LEU A 140 -7.65 24.10 -11.13
CA LEU A 140 -6.88 22.88 -11.38
C LEU A 140 -6.03 22.48 -10.19
N ALA A 141 -5.37 23.42 -9.51
CA ALA A 141 -4.47 23.12 -8.41
C ALA A 141 -5.13 22.33 -7.26
N PRO A 142 -6.38 22.64 -6.80
CA PRO A 142 -7.03 21.85 -5.76
C PRO A 142 -7.31 20.41 -6.17
N ALA A 143 -7.69 20.20 -7.44
CA ALA A 143 -7.91 18.83 -7.96
C ALA A 143 -6.61 18.03 -8.00
N MET A 144 -5.51 18.65 -8.44
CA MET A 144 -4.19 18.01 -8.46
C MET A 144 -3.64 17.80 -7.05
N GLY A 145 -3.87 18.75 -6.14
CA GLY A 145 -3.57 18.59 -4.71
C GLY A 145 -4.28 17.37 -4.11
N THR A 146 -5.55 17.16 -4.45
CA THR A 146 -6.32 15.97 -4.04
C THR A 146 -5.68 14.70 -4.59
N CYS A 147 -5.34 14.63 -5.88
CA CYS A 147 -4.69 13.46 -6.47
C CYS A 147 -3.35 13.14 -5.78
N SER A 148 -2.53 14.15 -5.51
CA SER A 148 -1.25 14.00 -4.81
C SER A 148 -1.45 13.51 -3.37
N SER A 149 -2.40 14.09 -2.64
CA SER A 149 -2.73 13.68 -1.27
C SER A 149 -3.20 12.22 -1.20
N ILE A 150 -4.05 11.79 -2.12
CA ILE A 150 -4.54 10.41 -2.17
C ILE A 150 -3.40 9.43 -2.50
N SER A 151 -2.53 9.78 -3.45
CA SER A 151 -1.34 8.96 -3.74
C SER A 151 -0.42 8.83 -2.52
N GLY A 152 -0.19 9.92 -1.78
CA GLY A 152 0.56 9.90 -0.53
C GLY A 152 -0.11 9.01 0.54
N ARG A 153 -1.43 9.13 0.73
CA ARG A 153 -2.18 8.28 1.68
C ARG A 153 -2.11 6.79 1.34
N GLN A 154 -2.13 6.42 0.04
CA GLN A 154 -1.92 5.03 -0.38
C GLN A 154 -0.55 4.51 0.07
N ALA A 155 0.51 5.27 -0.21
CA ALA A 155 1.87 4.89 0.18
C ALA A 155 2.05 4.78 1.70
N ASP A 156 1.48 5.73 2.45
CA ASP A 156 1.51 5.71 3.91
C ASP A 156 0.77 4.52 4.49
N LEU A 157 -0.43 4.20 3.96
CA LEU A 157 -1.22 3.06 4.42
C LEU A 157 -0.49 1.74 4.12
N SER A 158 0.07 1.56 2.92
CA SER A 158 0.89 0.40 2.56
C SER A 158 2.07 0.23 3.52
N THR A 159 2.81 1.30 3.78
CA THR A 159 3.95 1.29 4.72
C THR A 159 3.51 0.92 6.14
N ARG A 160 2.38 1.45 6.62
CA ARG A 160 1.83 1.14 7.94
C ARG A 160 1.44 -0.33 8.06
N ILE A 161 0.76 -0.88 7.07
CA ILE A 161 0.35 -2.29 7.04
C ILE A 161 1.60 -3.18 7.02
N ALA A 162 2.58 -2.91 6.15
CA ALA A 162 3.82 -3.68 6.04
C ALA A 162 4.57 -3.73 7.38
N ARG A 163 4.70 -2.59 8.06
CA ARG A 163 5.35 -2.51 9.37
C ARG A 163 4.61 -3.32 10.44
N LYS A 164 3.27 -3.26 10.48
CA LYS A 164 2.46 -4.02 11.43
C LYS A 164 2.48 -5.51 11.15
N SER A 165 2.45 -5.90 9.88
CA SER A 165 2.59 -7.31 9.46
C SER A 165 3.96 -7.89 9.85
N ALA A 166 5.03 -7.14 9.69
CA ALA A 166 6.37 -7.57 10.08
C ALA A 166 6.46 -7.81 11.60
N LEU A 167 5.93 -6.91 12.41
CA LEU A 167 5.89 -7.06 13.88
C LEU A 167 5.10 -8.31 14.30
N LEU A 168 3.93 -8.53 13.70
CA LEU A 168 3.10 -9.68 14.03
C LEU A 168 3.73 -10.99 13.57
N ARG A 169 4.36 -11.01 12.39
CA ARG A 169 5.12 -12.17 11.90
C ARG A 169 6.21 -12.57 12.88
N THR A 170 7.00 -11.60 13.35
CA THR A 170 8.05 -11.88 14.34
C THR A 170 7.48 -12.50 15.63
N ARG A 171 6.33 -12.05 16.12
CA ARG A 171 5.68 -12.66 17.30
C ARG A 171 5.26 -14.09 17.04
N VAL A 172 4.62 -14.35 15.90
CA VAL A 172 4.19 -15.70 15.50
C VAL A 172 5.39 -16.64 15.37
N ASP A 173 6.50 -16.18 14.78
CA ASP A 173 7.72 -16.97 14.61
C ASP A 173 8.38 -17.31 15.96
N ILE A 174 8.44 -16.35 16.89
CA ILE A 174 8.96 -16.58 18.26
C ILE A 174 8.11 -17.62 18.99
N GLU A 175 6.79 -17.53 18.88
CA GLU A 175 5.89 -18.50 19.54
C GLU A 175 6.00 -19.90 18.95
N LEU A 176 6.16 -20.01 17.62
CA LEU A 176 6.43 -21.30 16.96
C LEU A 176 7.74 -21.92 17.43
N GLU A 177 8.80 -21.10 17.55
CA GLU A 177 10.09 -21.57 18.05
C GLU A 177 9.99 -22.06 19.51
N ARG A 178 9.26 -21.32 20.36
CA ARG A 178 9.00 -21.74 21.75
C ARG A 178 8.26 -23.09 21.80
N GLN A 179 7.23 -23.28 20.98
CA GLN A 179 6.49 -24.54 20.91
C GLN A 179 7.37 -25.70 20.43
N ASN A 180 8.24 -25.46 19.43
CA ASN A 180 9.20 -26.44 18.93
C ASN A 180 10.20 -26.85 20.02
N GLN A 181 10.72 -25.90 20.79
CA GLN A 181 11.62 -26.18 21.90
C GLN A 181 10.95 -27.00 23.00
N GLU A 182 9.70 -26.70 23.37
CA GLU A 182 8.94 -27.47 24.34
C GLU A 182 8.72 -28.93 23.88
N LEU A 183 8.38 -29.11 22.59
CA LEU A 183 8.24 -30.46 22.00
C LEU A 183 9.57 -31.23 22.04
N LEU A 184 10.68 -30.63 21.72
CA LEU A 184 12.02 -31.25 21.78
C LEU A 184 12.37 -31.67 23.20
N VAL A 185 12.08 -30.84 24.21
CA VAL A 185 12.29 -31.17 25.62
C VAL A 185 11.44 -32.38 26.02
N GLN A 186 10.17 -32.43 25.61
CA GLN A 186 9.30 -33.56 25.88
C GLN A 186 9.78 -34.86 25.19
N MET A 187 10.23 -34.78 23.94
CA MET A 187 10.78 -35.91 23.20
C MET A 187 12.04 -36.45 23.88
N ASN A 188 12.97 -35.57 24.28
CA ASN A 188 14.18 -35.94 25.01
C ASN A 188 13.85 -36.61 26.34
N ARG A 189 12.84 -36.12 27.05
CA ARG A 189 12.38 -36.77 28.32
C ARG A 189 11.83 -38.17 28.06
N ARG A 190 11.02 -38.36 27.02
CA ARG A 190 10.49 -39.70 26.63
C ARG A 190 11.62 -40.63 26.21
N ALA A 191 12.58 -40.19 25.42
CA ALA A 191 13.74 -40.98 24.99
C ALA A 191 14.56 -41.45 26.19
N ARG A 192 14.83 -40.56 27.17
CA ARG A 192 15.55 -40.92 28.41
C ARG A 192 14.80 -41.96 29.25
N LEU A 193 13.47 -41.87 29.33
CA LEU A 193 12.65 -42.84 30.01
C LEU A 193 12.67 -44.22 29.30
N GLN A 194 12.64 -44.23 27.97
CA GLN A 194 12.76 -45.48 27.18
C GLN A 194 14.13 -46.14 27.39
N LEU A 195 15.23 -45.35 27.35
CA LEU A 195 16.56 -45.91 27.63
C LEU A 195 16.66 -46.50 29.03
N ARG A 196 16.13 -45.84 30.06
CA ARG A 196 16.11 -46.39 31.43
C ARG A 196 15.29 -47.68 31.55
N LEU A 197 14.15 -47.76 30.84
CA LEU A 197 13.34 -48.99 30.78
C LEU A 197 14.12 -50.09 30.09
N GLN A 198 14.83 -49.82 29.02
CA GLN A 198 15.65 -50.78 28.29
C GLN A 198 16.81 -51.28 29.16
N GLU A 199 17.54 -50.40 29.85
CA GLU A 199 18.58 -50.77 30.81
C GLU A 199 18.06 -51.69 31.94
N THR A 200 16.84 -51.37 32.43
CA THR A 200 16.21 -52.20 33.47
C THR A 200 15.85 -53.59 32.96
N VAL A 201 15.30 -53.69 31.76
CA VAL A 201 14.95 -54.98 31.11
C VAL A 201 16.20 -55.78 30.77
N GLU A 202 17.25 -55.15 30.26
CA GLU A 202 18.53 -55.79 29.97
C GLU A 202 19.20 -56.33 31.27
N GLY A 203 19.18 -55.55 32.36
CA GLY A 203 19.68 -55.97 33.66
C GLY A 203 18.92 -57.17 34.19
N LEU A 204 17.58 -57.18 34.05
CA LEU A 204 16.75 -58.32 34.47
C LEU A 204 17.03 -59.58 33.63
N SER A 205 17.25 -59.42 32.33
CA SER A 205 17.63 -60.50 31.41
C SER A 205 18.96 -61.12 31.76
N VAL A 206 19.97 -60.33 32.12
CA VAL A 206 21.28 -60.82 32.56
C VAL A 206 21.14 -61.66 33.85
N VAL A 207 20.38 -61.18 34.82
CA VAL A 207 20.14 -61.93 36.09
C VAL A 207 19.41 -63.23 35.79
N ALA A 208 18.40 -63.26 34.94
CA ALA A 208 17.68 -64.45 34.56
C ALA A 208 18.59 -65.51 33.86
N ILE A 209 19.39 -65.06 32.90
CA ILE A 209 20.35 -65.86 32.16
C ILE A 209 21.38 -66.48 33.13
N THR A 210 21.94 -65.64 34.04
CA THR A 210 22.91 -66.08 35.03
C THR A 210 22.30 -67.13 36.00
N TYR A 211 21.07 -66.93 36.41
CA TYR A 211 20.34 -67.88 37.24
C TYR A 211 20.14 -69.25 36.54
N TYR A 212 19.67 -69.27 35.31
CA TYR A 212 19.50 -70.54 34.55
C TYR A 212 20.85 -71.20 34.22
N ALA A 213 21.89 -70.40 33.90
CA ALA A 213 23.25 -70.96 33.68
C ALA A 213 23.78 -71.63 34.96
N SER A 214 23.58 -71.07 36.16
CA SER A 214 24.01 -71.59 37.41
C SER A 214 23.28 -72.90 37.77
N GLN A 215 22.00 -73.00 37.43
CA GLN A 215 21.23 -74.25 37.62
C GLN A 215 21.71 -75.42 36.69
N LEU A 216 22.10 -75.10 35.48
CA LEU A 216 22.63 -76.08 34.50
C LEU A 216 23.99 -76.68 34.90
N VAL A 217 24.78 -75.95 35.67
CA VAL A 217 26.11 -76.37 36.14
C VAL A 217 25.97 -77.25 37.43
N GLN A 218 24.84 -77.20 38.16
CA GLN A 218 24.58 -77.97 39.37
C GLN A 218 23.97 -79.34 39.10
N TYR A 219 23.58 -79.66 37.88
CA TYR A 219 23.09 -80.93 37.40
C TYR A 219 24.23 -81.70 36.67
#